data_c9b82799cde5ce0896cb27f30d033b4e
#
_entry.id   c9b82799cde5ce0896cb27f30d033b4e
#
_cell.length_a   1.000
_cell.length_b   1.000
_cell.length_c   1.000
_cell.angle_alpha   90.00
_cell.angle_beta   90.00
_cell.angle_gamma   90.00
#
_symmetry.space_group_name_H-M   'P 1'
#
loop_
_entity.id
_entity.type
_entity.pdbx_description
1 polymer ?
#
loop_
_entity_poly.entity_id
_entity_poly.type
_entity_poly.pdbx_seq_one_letter_code
_entity_poly.pdbx_strand_id
1 'polypeptide(L)'
;MNSLLTDQIPYQETNSSMIQKLSTPPFNKWITALALGIVSSATVNADSIPTTILDPNLQVTTLLNTGLSQPMGIVFLGSNDFLVLEKASGQVKRVINGVIQPTPVLDLAVNSASERGLLSMALHPNFPATPEIFIRWTESSTGADSNVVSEVPLLGNRVDRYLWNPANGGSLVLDRNLIKLRALQTDNIAVAGHPGSSNANLQGNHNGGVLKFGPDKNLYLFMGDQGRRGWLQNLPNGPFLKAPLVDDTFGGPSPDNNHLSGVILRLDTDGNALSDNPFFATGAAIGGEVGTNIQKIYSYGHRNGFGMAFDPASGSLWETENADDAFSELNRVIPGMNGGWIQFAGPLSRLPQFKLIETTQFTNAMQQVRYPPTRVAYTPTLAKLRLFSLPGSLYVDPEFSWKYEIGPAGTAFVEGNALGSEYNGTLWMGSSRGFAQVGGNGGSLYRFHLTPDRLHVDVSADPRLADKVADNLFRATKFDGTESETLQIGTGFGTTPDIQQGPDGNLYVVSVTDNAIYRISRKP
;
A
#
# COMPACT_ATOMS: atom_id res chain seq x y z
N MET A 1 -29.41 -58.27 5.76
CA MET A 1 -30.86 -58.16 5.48
C MET A 1 -31.11 -56.73 5.08
N ASN A 2 -31.55 -56.60 3.84
CA ASN A 2 -32.25 -55.49 3.16
C ASN A 2 -31.52 -54.14 3.10
N SER A 3 -31.01 -53.68 1.99
CA SER A 3 -31.42 -53.50 0.57
C SER A 3 -32.32 -52.29 0.33
N LEU A 4 -31.83 -51.45 -0.63
CA LEU A 4 -32.57 -50.64 -1.62
C LEU A 4 -32.92 -49.22 -1.16
N LEU A 5 -32.79 -48.15 -1.93
CA LEU A 5 -33.01 -48.00 -3.39
C LEU A 5 -32.23 -46.77 -3.92
N THR A 6 -31.67 -46.94 -5.08
CA THR A 6 -31.22 -45.92 -6.03
C THR A 6 -32.41 -45.44 -6.85
N ASP A 7 -32.64 -44.13 -6.93
CA ASP A 7 -33.48 -43.55 -7.98
C ASP A 7 -32.63 -42.68 -8.91
N GLN A 8 -32.47 -43.19 -10.13
CA GLN A 8 -31.96 -42.46 -11.28
C GLN A 8 -33.16 -41.88 -12.07
N ILE A 9 -33.09 -40.58 -12.35
CA ILE A 9 -34.01 -39.93 -13.30
C ILE A 9 -33.27 -39.75 -14.63
N PRO A 10 -33.81 -40.19 -15.77
CA PRO A 10 -33.14 -40.14 -17.05
C PRO A 10 -33.26 -38.76 -17.72
N TYR A 11 -32.16 -38.32 -18.31
CA TYR A 11 -32.07 -37.14 -19.17
C TYR A 11 -32.55 -37.51 -20.56
N GLN A 12 -33.59 -36.81 -21.05
CA GLN A 12 -34.01 -36.92 -22.47
C GLN A 12 -33.27 -35.88 -23.30
N GLU A 13 -32.58 -36.39 -24.33
CA GLU A 13 -32.08 -35.61 -25.45
C GLU A 13 -33.22 -35.22 -26.39
N THR A 14 -33.35 -33.95 -26.69
CA THR A 14 -34.10 -33.49 -27.86
C THR A 14 -33.15 -32.78 -28.83
N ASN A 15 -32.88 -33.44 -29.94
CA ASN A 15 -32.29 -32.85 -31.14
C ASN A 15 -33.28 -31.89 -31.80
N SER A 16 -32.82 -30.70 -32.16
CA SER A 16 -33.32 -30.03 -33.36
C SER A 16 -32.35 -28.96 -33.83
N SER A 17 -31.83 -29.16 -34.99
CA SER A 17 -30.98 -28.33 -35.81
C SER A 17 -31.70 -27.07 -36.31
N MET A 18 -31.01 -25.92 -36.25
CA MET A 18 -31.02 -24.93 -37.35
C MET A 18 -29.80 -24.01 -37.21
N ILE A 19 -28.88 -24.21 -38.12
CA ILE A 19 -27.69 -23.37 -38.27
C ILE A 19 -28.07 -22.17 -39.14
N GLN A 20 -28.04 -20.97 -38.60
CA GLN A 20 -27.83 -19.76 -39.38
C GLN A 20 -26.45 -19.22 -39.12
N LYS A 21 -25.61 -19.31 -40.15
CA LYS A 21 -24.30 -18.68 -40.20
C LYS A 21 -24.46 -17.15 -40.22
N LEU A 22 -24.08 -16.50 -39.16
CA LEU A 22 -23.73 -15.09 -39.19
C LEU A 22 -22.22 -14.99 -39.05
N SER A 23 -21.60 -14.48 -40.08
CA SER A 23 -20.16 -14.18 -40.14
C SER A 23 -19.82 -13.05 -39.19
N THR A 24 -19.02 -13.34 -38.17
CA THR A 24 -18.38 -12.34 -37.34
C THR A 24 -17.05 -11.93 -37.96
N PRO A 25 -16.73 -10.63 -38.05
CA PRO A 25 -15.41 -10.18 -38.45
C PRO A 25 -14.36 -10.51 -37.34
N PRO A 26 -13.09 -10.63 -37.69
CA PRO A 26 -12.07 -11.04 -36.75
C PRO A 26 -11.81 -9.93 -35.74
N PHE A 27 -12.10 -10.17 -34.48
CA PHE A 27 -11.66 -9.33 -33.37
C PHE A 27 -10.15 -9.48 -33.23
N ASN A 28 -9.43 -8.44 -33.61
CA ASN A 28 -8.01 -8.28 -33.37
C ASN A 28 -7.74 -8.28 -31.86
N LYS A 29 -6.83 -9.16 -31.47
CA LYS A 29 -6.25 -9.26 -30.13
C LYS A 29 -5.57 -7.93 -29.76
N TRP A 30 -6.17 -7.19 -28.85
CA TRP A 30 -5.47 -6.17 -28.08
C TRP A 30 -5.29 -6.70 -26.66
N ILE A 31 -4.24 -7.49 -26.46
CA ILE A 31 -3.67 -7.69 -25.13
C ILE A 31 -2.76 -6.49 -24.90
N THR A 32 -3.25 -5.49 -24.19
CA THR A 32 -2.41 -4.39 -23.74
C THR A 32 -1.78 -4.82 -22.42
N ALA A 33 -0.61 -5.44 -22.49
CA ALA A 33 0.33 -5.43 -21.38
C ALA A 33 0.67 -3.96 -21.10
N LEU A 34 0.33 -3.44 -19.94
CA LEU A 34 0.78 -2.13 -19.47
C LEU A 34 2.27 -2.26 -19.10
N ALA A 35 3.14 -2.32 -20.11
CA ALA A 35 4.54 -2.01 -19.93
C ALA A 35 4.62 -0.47 -19.87
N LEU A 36 5.06 0.08 -18.73
CA LEU A 36 5.48 1.48 -18.64
C LEU A 36 6.74 1.66 -19.52
N GLY A 37 6.54 1.78 -20.81
CA GLY A 37 7.53 2.34 -21.71
C GLY A 37 7.46 3.86 -21.58
N ILE A 38 8.58 4.49 -21.26
CA ILE A 38 8.76 5.93 -21.39
C ILE A 38 8.54 6.27 -22.85
N VAL A 39 7.34 6.77 -23.17
CA VAL A 39 7.11 7.45 -24.44
C VAL A 39 7.53 8.90 -24.23
N SER A 40 8.61 9.26 -24.92
CA SER A 40 9.06 10.62 -25.16
C SER A 40 7.85 11.53 -25.50
N SER A 41 7.71 12.55 -24.70
CA SER A 41 6.80 13.67 -24.73
C SER A 41 6.26 14.10 -26.09
N ALA A 42 4.99 13.79 -26.34
CA ALA A 42 4.12 14.73 -27.01
C ALA A 42 3.26 15.36 -25.90
N THR A 43 3.47 16.63 -25.63
CA THR A 43 2.69 17.43 -24.70
C THR A 43 1.27 17.54 -25.23
N VAL A 44 0.39 16.63 -24.82
CA VAL A 44 -1.03 16.93 -24.76
C VAL A 44 -1.20 17.68 -23.46
N ASN A 45 -1.42 18.98 -23.53
CA ASN A 45 -1.93 19.79 -22.43
C ASN A 45 -3.32 19.25 -22.09
N ALA A 46 -3.40 18.22 -21.28
CA ALA A 46 -4.58 17.96 -20.48
C ALA A 46 -4.62 19.09 -19.46
N ASP A 47 -5.70 19.85 -19.43
CA ASP A 47 -5.92 20.90 -18.44
C ASP A 47 -5.67 20.28 -17.06
N SER A 48 -4.55 20.62 -16.44
CA SER A 48 -4.20 20.11 -15.11
C SER A 48 -5.21 20.70 -14.14
N ILE A 49 -5.90 19.84 -13.39
CA ILE A 49 -6.77 20.29 -12.29
C ILE A 49 -5.88 21.11 -11.35
N PRO A 50 -6.17 22.38 -11.09
CA PRO A 50 -5.34 23.19 -10.21
C PRO A 50 -5.29 22.58 -8.81
N THR A 51 -4.10 22.51 -8.21
CA THR A 51 -3.94 22.11 -6.82
C THR A 51 -4.68 23.10 -5.93
N THR A 52 -5.70 22.64 -5.22
CA THR A 52 -6.63 23.49 -4.46
C THR A 52 -6.94 22.88 -3.11
N ILE A 53 -6.94 23.72 -2.06
CA ILE A 53 -7.54 23.41 -0.76
C ILE A 53 -8.98 23.95 -0.78
N LEU A 54 -9.93 23.11 -0.39
CA LEU A 54 -11.36 23.42 -0.37
C LEU A 54 -11.77 24.17 0.91
N ASP A 55 -11.00 24.02 1.99
CA ASP A 55 -11.26 24.70 3.26
C ASP A 55 -10.91 26.19 3.16
N PRO A 56 -11.87 27.11 3.47
CA PRO A 56 -11.64 28.56 3.35
C PRO A 56 -10.58 29.13 4.29
N ASN A 57 -10.27 28.44 5.38
CA ASN A 57 -9.28 28.87 6.38
C ASN A 57 -7.84 28.50 6.00
N LEU A 58 -7.67 27.64 5.01
CA LEU A 58 -6.38 27.11 4.62
C LEU A 58 -5.99 27.59 3.22
N GLN A 59 -4.70 27.57 2.96
CA GLN A 59 -4.13 27.82 1.63
C GLN A 59 -3.07 26.76 1.32
N VAL A 60 -2.90 26.50 0.03
CA VAL A 60 -1.82 25.68 -0.50
C VAL A 60 -0.82 26.56 -1.24
N THR A 61 0.46 26.31 -1.03
CA THR A 61 1.55 26.93 -1.80
C THR A 61 2.46 25.83 -2.35
N THR A 62 2.86 25.97 -3.61
CA THR A 62 3.87 25.11 -4.21
C THR A 62 5.23 25.51 -3.65
N LEU A 63 5.85 24.62 -2.87
CA LEU A 63 7.17 24.88 -2.30
C LEU A 63 8.27 24.55 -3.32
N LEU A 64 8.14 23.42 -4.00
CA LEU A 64 9.05 22.97 -5.05
C LEU A 64 8.23 22.28 -6.15
N ASN A 65 8.54 22.58 -7.40
CA ASN A 65 7.99 21.91 -8.59
C ASN A 65 9.01 21.79 -9.73
N THR A 66 10.27 22.06 -9.44
CA THR A 66 11.39 21.94 -10.38
C THR A 66 12.58 21.33 -9.67
N GLY A 67 13.42 20.62 -10.41
CA GLY A 67 14.63 19.97 -9.87
C GLY A 67 14.38 18.68 -9.09
N LEU A 68 13.12 18.22 -9.00
CA LEU A 68 12.73 16.92 -8.44
C LEU A 68 12.26 15.98 -9.55
N SER A 69 12.50 14.68 -9.35
CA SER A 69 12.01 13.61 -10.22
C SER A 69 11.41 12.49 -9.39
N GLN A 70 10.10 12.31 -9.48
CA GLN A 70 9.36 11.29 -8.74
C GLN A 70 9.66 11.29 -7.22
N PRO A 71 9.45 12.42 -6.52
CA PRO A 71 9.66 12.48 -5.07
C PRO A 71 8.69 11.53 -4.35
N MET A 72 9.20 10.75 -3.39
CA MET A 72 8.42 9.74 -2.64
C MET A 72 8.19 10.10 -1.19
N GLY A 73 9.02 10.93 -0.60
CA GLY A 73 8.89 11.30 0.80
C GLY A 73 9.88 12.36 1.23
N ILE A 74 9.61 12.95 2.37
CA ILE A 74 10.46 13.96 3.00
C ILE A 74 10.69 13.65 4.48
N VAL A 75 11.82 14.11 5.04
CA VAL A 75 12.04 14.19 6.48
C VAL A 75 12.73 15.51 6.82
N PHE A 76 12.33 16.14 7.91
CA PHE A 76 12.85 17.42 8.34
C PHE A 76 14.07 17.25 9.25
N LEU A 77 15.19 17.84 8.85
CA LEU A 77 16.39 17.99 9.70
C LEU A 77 16.30 19.23 10.59
N GLY A 78 15.48 20.19 10.19
CA GLY A 78 15.24 21.46 10.86
C GLY A 78 14.12 22.26 10.18
N SER A 79 13.81 23.44 10.67
CA SER A 79 12.65 24.24 10.22
C SER A 79 12.65 24.58 8.72
N ASN A 80 13.83 24.76 8.12
CA ASN A 80 13.99 25.07 6.70
C ASN A 80 15.00 24.13 6.03
N ASP A 81 15.20 22.96 6.59
CA ASP A 81 16.19 21.98 6.16
C ASP A 81 15.57 20.60 6.18
N PHE A 82 15.44 19.97 5.02
CA PHE A 82 14.83 18.65 4.89
C PHE A 82 15.45 17.84 3.76
N LEU A 83 15.28 16.53 3.85
CA LEU A 83 15.69 15.59 2.83
C LEU A 83 14.49 15.16 2.00
N VAL A 84 14.71 14.93 0.69
CA VAL A 84 13.70 14.43 -0.26
C VAL A 84 14.25 13.18 -0.92
N LEU A 85 13.44 12.12 -0.96
CA LEU A 85 13.74 10.88 -1.71
C LEU A 85 13.24 10.99 -3.15
N GLU A 86 14.04 10.51 -4.10
CA GLU A 86 13.59 10.31 -5.49
C GLU A 86 13.52 8.82 -5.84
N LYS A 87 12.35 8.38 -6.29
CA LYS A 87 12.00 6.98 -6.50
C LYS A 87 12.95 6.24 -7.45
N ALA A 88 13.19 6.83 -8.62
CA ALA A 88 13.83 6.14 -9.75
C ALA A 88 15.31 6.45 -9.90
N SER A 89 15.78 7.58 -9.39
CA SER A 89 17.18 7.97 -9.40
C SER A 89 17.96 7.49 -8.17
N GLY A 90 17.28 6.90 -7.18
CA GLY A 90 17.92 6.48 -5.94
C GLY A 90 18.51 7.60 -5.10
N GLN A 91 18.28 8.86 -5.48
CA GLN A 91 18.88 10.02 -4.84
C GLN A 91 18.10 10.47 -3.61
N VAL A 92 18.85 10.83 -2.57
CA VAL A 92 18.36 11.63 -1.44
C VAL A 92 18.93 13.04 -1.60
N LYS A 93 18.04 13.99 -1.88
CA LYS A 93 18.38 15.40 -2.06
C LYS A 93 18.13 16.18 -0.78
N ARG A 94 19.01 17.13 -0.46
CA ARG A 94 18.80 18.06 0.64
C ARG A 94 18.25 19.36 0.13
N VAL A 95 17.27 19.91 0.84
CA VAL A 95 16.66 21.22 0.55
C VAL A 95 16.90 22.14 1.74
N ILE A 96 17.51 23.28 1.50
CA ILE A 96 17.78 24.30 2.52
C ILE A 96 17.12 25.61 2.08
N ASN A 97 16.25 26.18 2.92
CA ASN A 97 15.52 27.43 2.62
C ASN A 97 14.80 27.39 1.26
N GLY A 98 14.20 26.25 0.91
CA GLY A 98 13.49 26.05 -0.37
C GLY A 98 14.41 25.84 -1.58
N VAL A 99 15.74 25.72 -1.39
CA VAL A 99 16.70 25.50 -2.48
C VAL A 99 17.27 24.09 -2.41
N ILE A 100 17.12 23.32 -3.48
CA ILE A 100 17.75 22.01 -3.61
C ILE A 100 19.26 22.18 -3.71
N GLN A 101 19.99 21.45 -2.86
CA GLN A 101 21.44 21.46 -2.88
C GLN A 101 21.97 20.70 -4.08
N PRO A 102 23.09 21.14 -4.71
CA PRO A 102 23.55 20.61 -6.00
C PRO A 102 24.04 19.16 -5.94
N THR A 103 24.49 18.72 -4.77
CA THR A 103 25.00 17.35 -4.56
C THR A 103 24.01 16.58 -3.69
N PRO A 104 23.50 15.40 -4.14
CA PRO A 104 22.69 14.54 -3.29
C PRO A 104 23.50 14.04 -2.11
N VAL A 105 22.84 13.86 -0.95
CA VAL A 105 23.48 13.34 0.26
C VAL A 105 23.63 11.81 0.25
N LEU A 106 22.94 11.15 -0.67
CA LEU A 106 23.02 9.72 -0.95
C LEU A 106 22.59 9.47 -2.40
N ASP A 107 23.20 8.47 -3.04
CA ASP A 107 22.85 7.98 -4.36
C ASP A 107 22.96 6.44 -4.35
N LEU A 108 21.84 5.75 -4.58
CA LEU A 108 21.70 4.29 -4.51
C LEU A 108 21.32 3.73 -5.88
N ALA A 109 21.95 2.64 -6.28
CA ALA A 109 21.56 1.91 -7.48
C ALA A 109 20.22 1.18 -7.26
N VAL A 110 19.12 1.79 -7.65
CA VAL A 110 17.77 1.30 -7.39
C VAL A 110 17.15 0.56 -8.57
N ASN A 111 16.34 -0.46 -8.29
CA ASN A 111 15.36 -0.96 -9.25
C ASN A 111 14.03 -0.25 -9.02
N SER A 112 13.59 0.54 -9.99
CA SER A 112 12.38 1.36 -9.91
C SER A 112 11.20 0.81 -10.71
N ALA A 113 11.28 -0.43 -11.18
CA ALA A 113 10.22 -1.06 -11.94
C ALA A 113 8.92 -1.14 -11.14
N SER A 114 7.81 -0.69 -11.74
CA SER A 114 6.49 -0.61 -11.12
C SER A 114 6.53 0.20 -9.81
N GLU A 115 6.23 -0.38 -8.65
CA GLU A 115 6.19 0.29 -7.35
C GLU A 115 7.52 0.22 -6.58
N ARG A 116 8.54 -0.42 -7.13
CA ARG A 116 9.89 -0.49 -6.56
C ARG A 116 10.61 0.86 -6.64
N GLY A 117 11.74 0.97 -5.97
CA GLY A 117 12.60 2.14 -5.98
C GLY A 117 13.06 2.58 -4.60
N LEU A 118 13.41 3.85 -4.45
CA LEU A 118 13.67 4.48 -3.16
C LEU A 118 12.34 4.99 -2.61
N LEU A 119 11.82 4.36 -1.54
CA LEU A 119 10.40 4.45 -1.21
C LEU A 119 10.10 5.27 0.05
N SER A 120 10.88 5.14 1.12
CA SER A 120 10.61 5.81 2.38
C SER A 120 11.85 5.99 3.23
N MET A 121 11.85 6.99 4.10
CA MET A 121 12.85 7.16 5.15
C MET A 121 12.22 7.63 6.45
N ALA A 122 12.91 7.34 7.55
CA ALA A 122 12.52 7.78 8.88
C ALA A 122 13.76 8.20 9.68
N LEU A 123 13.66 9.29 10.45
CA LEU A 123 14.68 9.70 11.38
C LEU A 123 14.56 8.89 12.68
N HIS A 124 15.70 8.58 13.30
CA HIS A 124 15.70 8.02 14.65
C HIS A 124 14.94 8.96 15.61
N PRO A 125 14.12 8.45 16.56
CA PRO A 125 13.30 9.27 17.44
C PRO A 125 14.08 10.27 18.32
N ASN A 126 15.37 10.05 18.50
CA ASN A 126 16.26 10.95 19.23
C ASN A 126 17.16 11.76 18.27
N PHE A 127 16.82 11.87 16.98
CA PHE A 127 17.56 12.72 16.04
C PHE A 127 17.49 14.20 16.50
N PRO A 128 18.56 15.02 16.41
CA PRO A 128 19.88 14.71 15.86
C PRO A 128 20.90 14.11 16.86
N ALA A 129 20.53 13.92 18.14
CA ALA A 129 21.46 13.36 19.13
C ALA A 129 21.91 11.94 18.77
N THR A 130 21.01 11.14 18.16
CA THR A 130 21.31 9.89 17.49
C THR A 130 21.14 10.13 15.98
N PRO A 131 22.24 10.36 15.23
CA PRO A 131 22.16 10.82 13.85
C PRO A 131 21.92 9.66 12.87
N GLU A 132 20.90 8.84 13.15
CA GLU A 132 20.55 7.68 12.36
C GLU A 132 19.33 7.96 11.49
N ILE A 133 19.41 7.54 10.23
CA ILE A 133 18.33 7.64 9.24
C ILE A 133 18.12 6.25 8.64
N PHE A 134 16.87 5.80 8.62
CA PHE A 134 16.45 4.51 8.14
C PHE A 134 15.82 4.67 6.77
N ILE A 135 16.24 3.87 5.80
CA ILE A 135 15.84 4.01 4.39
C ILE A 135 15.32 2.67 3.87
N ARG A 136 14.12 2.72 3.27
CA ARG A 136 13.49 1.60 2.58
C ARG A 136 13.64 1.79 1.07
N TRP A 137 14.28 0.81 0.42
CA TRP A 137 14.54 0.87 -1.01
C TRP A 137 14.64 -0.51 -1.65
N THR A 138 14.60 -0.57 -2.99
CA THR A 138 14.77 -1.80 -3.75
C THR A 138 16.08 -1.74 -4.54
N GLU A 139 16.99 -2.67 -4.24
CA GLU A 139 18.31 -2.78 -4.86
C GLU A 139 18.21 -3.21 -6.33
N SER A 140 18.98 -2.59 -7.21
CA SER A 140 19.19 -3.09 -8.56
C SER A 140 20.30 -4.13 -8.58
N SER A 141 20.10 -5.23 -9.32
CA SER A 141 21.13 -6.27 -9.49
C SER A 141 22.24 -5.87 -10.46
N THR A 142 22.09 -4.76 -11.17
CA THR A 142 23.08 -4.29 -12.17
C THR A 142 24.16 -3.39 -11.58
N GLY A 143 23.97 -2.89 -10.36
CA GLY A 143 24.84 -1.89 -9.74
C GLY A 143 24.63 -0.47 -10.27
N ALA A 144 23.60 -0.26 -11.10
CA ALA A 144 23.12 1.04 -11.58
C ALA A 144 21.59 1.08 -11.50
N ASP A 145 20.99 2.27 -11.64
CA ASP A 145 19.55 2.40 -11.71
C ASP A 145 18.97 1.56 -12.85
N SER A 146 17.86 0.91 -12.57
CA SER A 146 17.15 0.08 -13.53
C SER A 146 15.62 0.19 -13.35
N ASN A 147 14.89 0.08 -14.46
CA ASN A 147 13.44 -0.10 -14.49
C ASN A 147 13.05 -1.45 -15.12
N VAL A 148 13.99 -2.35 -15.30
CA VAL A 148 13.74 -3.69 -15.81
C VAL A 148 13.30 -4.59 -14.67
N VAL A 149 12.12 -5.19 -14.81
CA VAL A 149 11.44 -5.92 -13.73
C VAL A 149 12.28 -7.06 -13.15
N SER A 150 13.08 -7.75 -13.99
CA SER A 150 13.93 -8.87 -13.59
C SER A 150 15.28 -8.46 -13.00
N GLU A 151 15.70 -7.19 -13.14
CA GLU A 151 17.00 -6.69 -12.67
C GLU A 151 16.96 -6.31 -11.19
N VAL A 152 16.58 -7.28 -10.37
CA VAL A 152 16.48 -7.14 -8.92
C VAL A 152 16.93 -8.44 -8.25
N PRO A 153 17.68 -8.39 -7.14
CA PRO A 153 17.98 -9.59 -6.36
C PRO A 153 16.70 -10.23 -5.78
N LEU A 154 16.72 -11.53 -5.53
CA LEU A 154 15.62 -12.23 -4.86
C LEU A 154 15.18 -11.49 -3.59
N LEU A 155 16.14 -11.06 -2.76
CA LEU A 155 15.95 -10.28 -1.54
C LEU A 155 16.37 -8.83 -1.75
N GLY A 156 15.87 -8.21 -2.83
CA GLY A 156 16.25 -6.86 -3.23
C GLY A 156 15.55 -5.74 -2.47
N ASN A 157 14.46 -6.03 -1.78
CA ASN A 157 13.78 -5.08 -0.92
C ASN A 157 14.54 -4.95 0.41
N ARG A 158 15.02 -3.75 0.74
CA ARG A 158 15.93 -3.53 1.87
C ARG A 158 15.44 -2.44 2.81
N VAL A 159 15.76 -2.58 4.08
CA VAL A 159 15.81 -1.47 5.03
C VAL A 159 17.24 -1.38 5.54
N ASP A 160 17.86 -0.24 5.32
CA ASP A 160 19.23 0.04 5.75
C ASP A 160 19.24 1.25 6.70
N ARG A 161 20.14 1.22 7.69
CA ARG A 161 20.44 2.33 8.57
C ARG A 161 21.66 3.06 8.06
N TYR A 162 21.55 4.39 7.96
CA TYR A 162 22.61 5.32 7.59
C TYR A 162 22.91 6.28 8.74
N LEU A 163 24.15 6.71 8.84
CA LEU A 163 24.57 7.76 9.75
C LEU A 163 24.60 9.09 9.01
N TRP A 164 23.92 10.08 9.57
CA TRP A 164 23.93 11.43 9.06
C TRP A 164 25.20 12.15 9.47
N ASN A 165 25.97 12.64 8.50
CA ASN A 165 27.11 13.52 8.70
C ASN A 165 26.78 14.91 8.12
N PRO A 166 26.64 15.96 8.94
CA PRO A 166 26.28 17.30 8.46
C PRO A 166 27.42 18.05 7.77
N ALA A 167 28.67 17.56 7.82
CA ALA A 167 29.82 18.22 7.22
C ALA A 167 29.70 18.31 5.70
N ASN A 168 30.31 19.35 5.11
CA ASN A 168 30.41 19.55 3.66
C ASN A 168 29.08 19.49 2.89
N GLY A 169 28.01 20.03 3.46
CA GLY A 169 26.67 20.02 2.84
C GLY A 169 25.81 18.84 3.23
N GLY A 170 26.35 17.83 3.91
CA GLY A 170 25.67 16.65 4.41
C GLY A 170 25.95 15.40 3.57
N SER A 171 26.02 14.26 4.25
CA SER A 171 26.11 12.94 3.61
C SER A 171 25.50 11.85 4.48
N LEU A 172 25.04 10.77 3.85
CA LEU A 172 24.54 9.58 4.51
C LEU A 172 25.57 8.44 4.28
N VAL A 173 26.08 7.89 5.36
CA VAL A 173 27.05 6.80 5.34
C VAL A 173 26.38 5.53 5.82
N LEU A 174 26.39 4.47 5.03
CA LEU A 174 25.81 3.17 5.40
C LEU A 174 26.43 2.66 6.71
N ASP A 175 25.61 2.41 7.71
CA ASP A 175 26.00 1.73 8.93
C ASP A 175 25.77 0.21 8.78
N ARG A 176 24.51 -0.20 8.54
CA ARG A 176 24.19 -1.61 8.37
C ARG A 176 22.86 -1.84 7.63
N ASN A 177 22.72 -3.04 7.10
CA ASN A 177 21.42 -3.56 6.68
C ASN A 177 20.66 -4.11 7.88
N LEU A 178 19.38 -3.76 8.03
CA LEU A 178 18.51 -4.25 9.10
C LEU A 178 17.73 -5.48 8.66
N ILE A 179 17.17 -5.43 7.44
CA ILE A 179 16.37 -6.53 6.89
C ILE A 179 16.40 -6.51 5.37
N LYS A 180 16.43 -7.69 4.77
CA LYS A 180 16.21 -7.92 3.35
C LYS A 180 14.92 -8.72 3.15
N LEU A 181 14.08 -8.26 2.26
CA LEU A 181 12.78 -8.83 1.95
C LEU A 181 12.72 -9.23 0.48
N ARG A 182 11.82 -10.14 0.18
CA ARG A 182 11.62 -10.59 -1.20
C ARG A 182 11.23 -9.43 -2.10
N ALA A 183 11.88 -9.32 -3.25
CA ALA A 183 11.59 -8.34 -4.30
C ALA A 183 11.33 -9.00 -5.65
N LEU A 184 11.95 -10.15 -5.91
CA LEU A 184 11.73 -10.92 -7.11
C LEU A 184 10.79 -12.09 -6.80
N GLN A 185 9.72 -12.18 -7.54
CA GLN A 185 8.85 -13.35 -7.53
C GLN A 185 9.46 -14.43 -8.43
N THR A 186 9.64 -15.64 -7.91
CA THR A 186 10.29 -16.75 -8.65
C THR A 186 9.35 -17.90 -8.98
N ASP A 187 8.16 -17.90 -8.44
CA ASP A 187 7.16 -18.93 -8.63
C ASP A 187 6.37 -18.69 -9.92
N ASN A 188 6.92 -19.10 -11.00
CA ASN A 188 6.36 -18.96 -12.34
C ASN A 188 5.24 -19.97 -12.59
N ILE A 189 4.23 -20.03 -11.73
CA ILE A 189 3.16 -21.01 -11.86
C ILE A 189 1.90 -20.36 -12.39
N ALA A 190 1.57 -20.69 -13.65
CA ALA A 190 0.27 -20.42 -14.20
C ALA A 190 -0.82 -21.16 -13.42
N VAL A 191 -1.76 -20.42 -12.84
CA VAL A 191 -2.95 -21.02 -12.23
C VAL A 191 -3.99 -21.26 -13.33
N ALA A 192 -4.36 -22.50 -13.55
CA ALA A 192 -5.33 -22.86 -14.57
C ALA A 192 -6.65 -22.09 -14.39
N GLY A 193 -7.12 -21.43 -15.44
CA GLY A 193 -8.33 -20.61 -15.41
C GLY A 193 -8.12 -19.17 -14.93
N HIS A 194 -6.87 -18.74 -14.74
CA HIS A 194 -6.54 -17.37 -14.35
C HIS A 194 -5.86 -16.63 -15.49
N PRO A 195 -6.55 -15.70 -16.19
CA PRO A 195 -5.92 -14.88 -17.21
C PRO A 195 -4.78 -14.04 -16.59
N GLY A 196 -3.62 -14.05 -17.23
CA GLY A 196 -2.49 -13.23 -16.79
C GLY A 196 -1.61 -13.82 -15.68
N SER A 197 -1.89 -15.02 -15.20
CA SER A 197 -1.08 -15.67 -14.15
C SER A 197 0.37 -15.94 -14.55
N SER A 198 0.65 -16.06 -15.85
CA SER A 198 1.98 -16.43 -16.38
C SER A 198 3.07 -15.36 -16.21
N ASN A 199 2.70 -14.09 -16.03
CA ASN A 199 3.66 -12.97 -15.95
C ASN A 199 3.62 -12.20 -14.64
N ALA A 200 2.71 -12.54 -13.73
CA ALA A 200 2.48 -11.76 -12.52
C ALA A 200 3.66 -11.80 -11.53
N ASN A 201 4.48 -12.82 -11.61
CA ASN A 201 5.65 -13.03 -10.76
C ASN A 201 6.82 -12.07 -11.00
N LEU A 202 6.79 -11.31 -12.10
CA LEU A 202 7.87 -10.37 -12.44
C LEU A 202 7.47 -8.89 -12.30
N GLN A 203 6.24 -8.58 -11.89
CA GLN A 203 5.70 -7.22 -12.06
C GLN A 203 6.27 -6.15 -11.11
N GLY A 204 6.79 -6.52 -9.95
CA GLY A 204 7.36 -5.57 -9.00
C GLY A 204 6.36 -4.62 -8.36
N ASN A 205 5.08 -4.98 -8.29
CA ASN A 205 4.02 -4.25 -7.63
C ASN A 205 3.83 -4.68 -6.16
N HIS A 206 3.00 -3.96 -5.42
CA HIS A 206 2.64 -4.18 -4.03
C HIS A 206 3.86 -4.32 -3.10
N ASN A 207 4.80 -3.40 -3.23
CA ASN A 207 5.97 -3.38 -2.34
C ASN A 207 5.68 -2.67 -1.01
N GLY A 208 4.58 -1.94 -0.91
CA GLY A 208 4.32 -1.07 0.23
C GLY A 208 5.48 -0.09 0.41
N GLY A 209 6.18 -0.21 1.53
CA GLY A 209 7.48 0.45 1.70
C GLY A 209 7.49 1.59 2.69
N VAL A 210 6.40 1.85 3.39
CA VAL A 210 6.33 2.90 4.41
C VAL A 210 7.12 2.49 5.65
N LEU A 211 7.97 3.40 6.14
CA LEU A 211 8.65 3.32 7.43
C LEU A 211 8.14 4.40 8.37
N LYS A 212 7.84 4.04 9.60
CA LYS A 212 7.55 5.01 10.68
C LYS A 212 8.10 4.51 12.00
N PHE A 213 8.54 5.42 12.85
CA PHE A 213 8.78 5.12 14.26
C PHE A 213 7.50 5.29 15.06
N GLY A 214 7.20 4.31 15.90
CA GLY A 214 6.11 4.39 16.84
C GLY A 214 6.45 5.21 18.09
N PRO A 215 5.44 5.53 18.94
CA PRO A 215 5.66 6.20 20.20
C PRO A 215 6.52 5.36 21.17
N ASP A 216 6.59 4.06 20.94
CA ASP A 216 7.46 3.11 21.63
C ASP A 216 8.92 3.15 21.13
N LYS A 217 9.22 4.05 20.18
CA LYS A 217 10.54 4.25 19.54
C LYS A 217 11.03 3.05 18.72
N ASN A 218 10.15 2.13 18.36
CA ASN A 218 10.45 1.01 17.49
C ASN A 218 10.06 1.31 16.04
N LEU A 219 10.71 0.63 15.11
CA LEU A 219 10.52 0.82 13.68
C LEU A 219 9.39 -0.07 13.18
N TYR A 220 8.42 0.54 12.50
CA TYR A 220 7.33 -0.15 11.82
C TYR A 220 7.54 -0.06 10.31
N LEU A 221 7.38 -1.19 9.64
CA LEU A 221 7.55 -1.34 8.20
C LEU A 221 6.31 -2.00 7.60
N PHE A 222 5.65 -1.35 6.66
CA PHE A 222 4.63 -1.98 5.83
C PHE A 222 5.29 -2.67 4.62
N MET A 223 5.02 -3.96 4.46
CA MET A 223 5.40 -4.74 3.29
C MET A 223 4.14 -5.29 2.63
N GLY A 224 3.88 -4.92 1.37
CA GLY A 224 2.75 -5.40 0.61
C GLY A 224 2.86 -6.88 0.20
N ASP A 225 1.80 -7.44 -0.37
CA ASP A 225 1.71 -8.85 -0.76
C ASP A 225 2.45 -9.19 -2.06
N GLN A 226 3.09 -8.20 -2.68
CA GLN A 226 3.83 -8.30 -3.95
C GLN A 226 3.00 -8.85 -5.12
N GLY A 227 1.69 -8.62 -5.10
CA GLY A 227 0.78 -9.18 -6.08
C GLY A 227 0.58 -10.70 -5.93
N ARG A 228 0.99 -11.27 -4.80
CA ARG A 228 0.97 -12.72 -4.52
C ARG A 228 -0.13 -13.13 -3.55
N ARG A 229 -0.95 -12.18 -3.11
CA ARG A 229 -2.17 -12.43 -2.35
C ARG A 229 -1.98 -12.93 -0.93
N GLY A 230 -1.32 -12.11 -0.12
CA GLY A 230 -1.29 -12.35 1.31
C GLY A 230 -0.83 -13.76 1.64
N TRP A 231 0.45 -14.02 1.52
CA TRP A 231 1.05 -15.32 1.71
C TRP A 231 0.55 -16.08 2.94
N LEU A 232 0.46 -15.42 4.09
CA LEU A 232 -0.02 -16.05 5.31
C LEU A 232 -1.47 -16.53 5.19
N GLN A 233 -2.32 -15.84 4.44
CA GLN A 233 -3.70 -16.28 4.22
C GLN A 233 -3.81 -17.48 3.28
N ASN A 234 -2.75 -17.82 2.58
CA ASN A 234 -2.70 -18.97 1.67
C ASN A 234 -2.17 -20.25 2.32
N LEU A 235 -1.72 -20.17 3.56
CA LEU A 235 -1.11 -21.28 4.28
C LEU A 235 -2.13 -22.01 5.16
N PRO A 236 -1.90 -23.29 5.49
CA PRO A 236 -0.85 -24.19 4.96
C PRO A 236 -1.21 -24.86 3.62
N ASN A 237 -2.48 -24.86 3.20
CA ASN A 237 -2.95 -25.59 2.02
C ASN A 237 -3.40 -24.68 0.89
N GLY A 238 -3.20 -23.38 1.04
CA GLY A 238 -3.68 -22.39 0.12
C GLY A 238 -5.21 -22.38 -0.03
N PRO A 239 -5.76 -21.32 -0.60
CA PRO A 239 -7.20 -21.18 -0.78
C PRO A 239 -7.79 -22.13 -1.82
N PHE A 240 -6.97 -22.81 -2.58
CA PHE A 240 -7.42 -23.66 -3.68
C PHE A 240 -7.76 -25.09 -3.27
N LEU A 241 -7.53 -25.47 -2.01
CA LEU A 241 -7.71 -26.85 -1.53
C LEU A 241 -6.93 -27.88 -2.35
N LYS A 242 -5.88 -27.47 -3.03
CA LYS A 242 -4.93 -28.32 -3.74
C LYS A 242 -3.66 -28.48 -2.90
N ALA A 243 -2.81 -29.41 -3.31
CA ALA A 243 -1.46 -29.46 -2.77
C ALA A 243 -0.83 -28.06 -2.89
N PRO A 244 -0.28 -27.50 -1.81
CA PRO A 244 0.29 -26.17 -1.84
C PRO A 244 1.42 -26.13 -2.85
N LEU A 245 1.58 -24.99 -3.51
CA LEU A 245 2.80 -24.73 -4.26
C LEU A 245 3.95 -24.63 -3.28
N VAL A 246 5.18 -24.90 -3.70
CA VAL A 246 6.36 -24.96 -2.82
C VAL A 246 6.52 -23.67 -2.00
N ASP A 247 6.23 -22.53 -2.62
CA ASP A 247 6.29 -21.21 -1.98
C ASP A 247 4.99 -20.76 -1.28
N ASP A 248 3.97 -21.62 -1.25
CA ASP A 248 2.74 -21.45 -0.45
C ASP A 248 2.78 -22.27 0.84
N THR A 249 3.85 -23.01 1.11
CA THR A 249 3.97 -23.83 2.30
C THR A 249 4.63 -23.05 3.43
N PHE A 250 4.20 -23.35 4.63
CA PHE A 250 4.87 -22.88 5.84
C PHE A 250 6.30 -23.43 5.85
N GLY A 251 7.30 -22.57 5.92
CA GLY A 251 8.68 -22.98 5.72
C GLY A 251 9.10 -23.13 4.26
N GLY A 252 8.39 -22.48 3.35
CA GLY A 252 8.57 -22.54 1.88
C GLY A 252 10.00 -22.42 1.38
N PRO A 253 10.24 -22.05 0.12
CA PRO A 253 11.61 -22.13 -0.42
C PRO A 253 12.56 -21.24 0.38
N SER A 254 13.77 -21.74 0.63
CA SER A 254 14.82 -20.95 1.26
C SER A 254 15.35 -19.89 0.26
N PRO A 255 15.57 -18.65 0.70
CA PRO A 255 15.29 -18.12 2.03
C PRO A 255 13.79 -17.91 2.27
N ASP A 256 13.30 -18.35 3.43
CA ASP A 256 11.88 -18.25 3.79
C ASP A 256 11.53 -16.85 4.31
N ASN A 257 11.27 -15.93 3.43
CA ASN A 257 10.76 -14.60 3.72
C ASN A 257 9.42 -14.30 3.04
N ASN A 258 8.76 -15.30 2.53
CA ASN A 258 7.39 -15.18 2.00
C ASN A 258 6.40 -14.78 3.10
N HIS A 259 6.64 -15.20 4.34
CA HIS A 259 5.82 -14.84 5.50
C HIS A 259 5.92 -13.34 5.85
N LEU A 260 6.89 -12.63 5.31
CA LEU A 260 7.08 -11.20 5.46
C LEU A 260 6.45 -10.39 4.31
N SER A 261 5.45 -10.93 3.64
CA SER A 261 4.65 -10.26 2.60
C SER A 261 3.20 -10.10 3.05
N GLY A 262 2.58 -8.95 2.75
CA GLY A 262 1.24 -8.60 3.24
C GLY A 262 1.21 -8.41 4.76
N VAL A 263 2.22 -7.74 5.31
CA VAL A 263 2.44 -7.63 6.76
C VAL A 263 2.89 -6.23 7.15
N ILE A 264 2.62 -5.88 8.41
CA ILE A 264 3.35 -4.81 9.10
C ILE A 264 4.32 -5.47 10.08
N LEU A 265 5.60 -5.12 9.98
CA LEU A 265 6.65 -5.57 10.87
C LEU A 265 6.90 -4.54 11.96
N ARG A 266 7.26 -4.99 13.17
CA ARG A 266 7.75 -4.13 14.26
C ARG A 266 9.10 -4.65 14.74
N LEU A 267 10.11 -3.79 14.61
CA LEU A 267 11.52 -4.10 14.80
C LEU A 267 12.16 -3.07 15.75
N ASP A 268 13.21 -3.48 16.44
CA ASP A 268 14.10 -2.52 17.09
C ASP A 268 14.96 -1.76 16.04
N THR A 269 15.77 -0.82 16.49
CA THR A 269 16.65 -0.02 15.63
C THR A 269 17.79 -0.83 15.00
N ASP A 270 18.01 -2.07 15.43
CA ASP A 270 18.99 -3.00 14.86
C ASP A 270 18.36 -4.08 13.96
N GLY A 271 17.03 -4.04 13.77
CA GLY A 271 16.28 -4.96 12.90
C GLY A 271 15.85 -6.26 13.57
N ASN A 272 15.96 -6.36 14.90
CA ASN A 272 15.53 -7.53 15.65
C ASN A 272 14.03 -7.48 15.95
N ALA A 273 13.43 -8.65 16.11
CA ALA A 273 12.07 -8.76 16.64
C ALA A 273 12.05 -8.43 18.13
N LEU A 274 10.99 -7.75 18.57
CA LEU A 274 10.78 -7.40 19.96
C LEU A 274 10.07 -8.55 20.70
N SER A 275 10.46 -8.81 21.94
CA SER A 275 9.90 -9.91 22.72
C SER A 275 8.42 -9.74 23.08
N ASP A 276 7.90 -8.52 22.98
CA ASP A 276 6.50 -8.15 23.16
C ASP A 276 5.71 -8.05 21.84
N ASN A 277 6.30 -8.44 20.70
CA ASN A 277 5.56 -8.58 19.45
C ASN A 277 4.47 -9.66 19.60
N PRO A 278 3.29 -9.45 18.99
CA PRO A 278 2.12 -10.31 19.22
C PRO A 278 2.37 -11.80 18.90
N PHE A 279 3.25 -12.07 17.93
CA PHE A 279 3.56 -13.44 17.50
C PHE A 279 4.96 -13.91 17.92
N PHE A 280 5.62 -13.21 18.85
CA PHE A 280 6.98 -13.58 19.28
C PHE A 280 7.05 -14.99 19.86
N ALA A 281 6.14 -15.31 20.79
CA ALA A 281 6.08 -16.65 21.39
C ALA A 281 5.72 -17.74 20.38
N THR A 282 4.81 -17.44 19.45
CA THR A 282 4.42 -18.34 18.36
C THR A 282 5.62 -18.63 17.46
N GLY A 283 6.36 -17.61 17.05
CA GLY A 283 7.56 -17.78 16.25
C GLY A 283 8.66 -18.54 16.99
N ALA A 284 8.85 -18.26 18.27
CA ALA A 284 9.81 -19.02 19.11
C ALA A 284 9.48 -20.52 19.18
N ALA A 285 8.19 -20.85 19.26
CA ALA A 285 7.74 -22.25 19.29
C ALA A 285 7.93 -22.97 17.94
N ILE A 286 7.78 -22.24 16.81
CA ILE A 286 8.02 -22.77 15.47
C ILE A 286 9.52 -22.99 15.25
N GLY A 287 10.35 -22.02 15.63
CA GLY A 287 11.80 -22.06 15.46
C GLY A 287 12.28 -21.90 14.01
N GLY A 288 13.59 -21.91 13.82
CA GLY A 288 14.22 -21.77 12.52
C GLY A 288 13.96 -20.41 11.86
N GLU A 289 14.16 -20.33 10.55
CA GLU A 289 13.96 -19.10 9.76
C GLU A 289 12.50 -18.66 9.79
N VAL A 290 11.56 -19.57 9.62
CA VAL A 290 10.11 -19.30 9.67
C VAL A 290 9.74 -18.67 11.00
N GLY A 291 10.15 -19.26 12.12
CA GLY A 291 9.87 -18.73 13.44
C GLY A 291 10.45 -17.34 13.66
N THR A 292 11.70 -17.13 13.22
CA THR A 292 12.36 -15.82 13.28
C THR A 292 11.59 -14.75 12.47
N ASN A 293 11.03 -15.12 11.32
CA ASN A 293 10.21 -14.21 10.52
C ASN A 293 8.87 -13.90 11.20
N ILE A 294 8.19 -14.91 11.73
CA ILE A 294 6.93 -14.74 12.46
C ILE A 294 7.09 -13.84 13.69
N GLN A 295 8.22 -13.90 14.38
CA GLN A 295 8.51 -13.04 15.53
C GLN A 295 8.52 -11.54 15.20
N LYS A 296 8.78 -11.16 13.95
CA LYS A 296 8.85 -9.77 13.49
C LYS A 296 7.48 -9.17 13.15
N ILE A 297 6.46 -10.01 12.98
CA ILE A 297 5.14 -9.58 12.50
C ILE A 297 4.36 -8.88 13.62
N TYR A 298 3.87 -7.67 13.31
CA TYR A 298 2.94 -6.92 14.15
C TYR A 298 1.48 -7.17 13.76
N SER A 299 1.21 -7.14 12.44
CA SER A 299 -0.08 -7.48 11.85
C SER A 299 0.12 -8.11 10.46
N TYR A 300 -0.90 -8.80 9.94
CA TYR A 300 -0.86 -9.43 8.63
C TYR A 300 -2.24 -9.46 7.96
N GLY A 301 -2.32 -10.02 6.77
CA GLY A 301 -3.55 -10.02 5.99
C GLY A 301 -3.78 -8.68 5.29
N HIS A 302 -2.69 -8.04 4.88
CA HIS A 302 -2.66 -6.77 4.15
C HIS A 302 -2.34 -7.00 2.67
N ARG A 303 -2.85 -6.11 1.81
CA ARG A 303 -2.56 -6.11 0.38
C ARG A 303 -1.42 -5.17 0.03
N ASN A 304 -1.65 -3.86 0.09
CA ASN A 304 -0.66 -2.87 -0.34
C ASN A 304 -0.95 -1.49 0.27
N GLY A 305 -0.14 -1.06 1.23
CA GLY A 305 -0.28 0.22 1.92
C GLY A 305 0.84 1.19 1.60
N PHE A 306 0.48 2.46 1.40
CA PHE A 306 1.41 3.55 1.15
C PHE A 306 1.37 4.63 2.23
N GLY A 307 0.51 4.52 3.22
CA GLY A 307 0.42 5.45 4.34
C GLY A 307 0.41 4.73 5.68
N MET A 308 1.21 5.21 6.63
CA MET A 308 1.15 4.86 8.05
C MET A 308 1.35 6.12 8.88
N ALA A 309 0.56 6.28 9.94
CA ALA A 309 0.71 7.35 10.91
C ALA A 309 0.32 6.87 12.31
N PHE A 310 1.02 7.35 13.31
CA PHE A 310 0.62 7.16 14.70
C PHE A 310 -0.21 8.34 15.18
N ASP A 311 -1.34 8.08 15.79
CA ASP A 311 -2.10 9.12 16.49
C ASP A 311 -1.31 9.61 17.70
N PRO A 312 -0.92 10.89 17.75
CA PRO A 312 -0.07 11.39 18.82
C PRO A 312 -0.75 11.37 20.20
N ALA A 313 -2.07 11.37 20.23
CA ALA A 313 -2.83 11.38 21.48
C ALA A 313 -3.03 9.99 22.07
N SER A 314 -3.29 8.97 21.25
CA SER A 314 -3.55 7.60 21.70
C SER A 314 -2.39 6.65 21.49
N GLY A 315 -1.45 6.99 20.61
CA GLY A 315 -0.39 6.08 20.17
C GLY A 315 -0.87 5.00 19.21
N SER A 316 -2.13 5.04 18.76
CA SER A 316 -2.69 4.05 17.82
C SER A 316 -2.07 4.19 16.44
N LEU A 317 -1.73 3.06 15.82
CA LEU A 317 -1.27 3.01 14.44
C LEU A 317 -2.47 3.03 13.48
N TRP A 318 -2.40 3.90 12.49
CA TRP A 318 -3.34 3.98 11.38
C TRP A 318 -2.59 3.75 10.08
N GLU A 319 -3.23 3.05 9.14
CA GLU A 319 -2.65 2.79 7.82
C GLU A 319 -3.71 2.87 6.73
N THR A 320 -3.26 3.07 5.49
CA THR A 320 -4.10 3.15 4.29
C THR A 320 -3.77 1.99 3.36
N GLU A 321 -4.80 1.29 2.89
CA GLU A 321 -4.63 0.09 2.07
C GLU A 321 -5.34 0.20 0.73
N ASN A 322 -4.61 -0.09 -0.33
CA ASN A 322 -5.12 -0.11 -1.69
C ASN A 322 -5.80 -1.44 -1.99
N ALA A 323 -7.05 -1.37 -2.40
CA ALA A 323 -7.80 -2.50 -2.93
C ALA A 323 -7.29 -2.96 -4.30
N ASP A 324 -7.85 -4.04 -4.80
CA ASP A 324 -7.73 -4.41 -6.22
C ASP A 324 -8.72 -3.60 -7.07
N ASP A 325 -9.99 -3.90 -6.93
CA ASP A 325 -11.09 -3.19 -7.56
C ASP A 325 -12.10 -2.67 -6.54
N ALA A 326 -12.22 -3.34 -5.40
CA ALA A 326 -13.21 -3.06 -4.37
C ALA A 326 -12.59 -2.93 -2.98
N PHE A 327 -13.10 -1.96 -2.26
CA PHE A 327 -12.86 -1.69 -0.85
C PHE A 327 -11.42 -1.30 -0.50
N SER A 328 -11.00 -0.10 -0.98
CA SER A 328 -9.88 0.61 -0.36
C SER A 328 -10.19 0.91 1.10
N GLU A 329 -9.16 0.87 1.94
CA GLU A 329 -9.34 0.90 3.40
C GLU A 329 -8.52 1.98 4.08
N LEU A 330 -9.07 2.48 5.18
CA LEU A 330 -8.36 3.15 6.24
C LEU A 330 -8.50 2.28 7.50
N ASN A 331 -7.41 1.77 7.98
CA ASN A 331 -7.35 0.81 9.07
C ASN A 331 -6.75 1.42 10.34
N ARG A 332 -7.31 1.10 11.50
CA ARG A 332 -6.63 1.23 12.79
C ARG A 332 -6.02 -0.11 13.14
N VAL A 333 -4.69 -0.17 13.09
CA VAL A 333 -3.95 -1.41 13.25
C VAL A 333 -3.67 -1.68 14.72
N ILE A 334 -4.08 -2.85 15.19
CA ILE A 334 -3.79 -3.33 16.54
C ILE A 334 -2.77 -4.49 16.52
N PRO A 335 -2.04 -4.74 17.62
CA PRO A 335 -1.14 -5.89 17.69
C PRO A 335 -1.89 -7.20 17.43
N GLY A 336 -1.38 -8.02 16.53
CA GLY A 336 -1.99 -9.31 16.18
C GLY A 336 -3.16 -9.22 15.21
N MET A 337 -3.43 -8.06 14.63
CA MET A 337 -4.48 -7.89 13.63
C MET A 337 -4.26 -8.80 12.42
N ASN A 338 -5.35 -9.39 11.94
CA ASN A 338 -5.49 -10.00 10.63
C ASN A 338 -6.48 -9.13 9.82
N GLY A 339 -6.01 -8.45 8.79
CA GLY A 339 -6.82 -7.57 7.94
C GLY A 339 -7.76 -8.29 6.97
N GLY A 340 -7.62 -9.62 6.83
CA GLY A 340 -8.54 -10.43 6.01
C GLY A 340 -8.11 -10.67 4.57
N TRP A 341 -7.21 -9.87 4.02
CA TRP A 341 -6.66 -10.09 2.69
C TRP A 341 -5.90 -11.42 2.66
N ILE A 342 -6.19 -12.38 1.80
CA ILE A 342 -6.85 -12.32 0.47
C ILE A 342 -8.30 -12.82 0.48
N GLN A 343 -8.83 -13.23 1.58
CA GLN A 343 -10.19 -13.74 1.58
C GLN A 343 -11.19 -12.64 1.17
N PHE A 344 -10.94 -11.40 1.59
CA PHE A 344 -11.76 -10.24 1.30
C PHE A 344 -10.99 -8.94 1.60
N ALA A 345 -11.55 -7.83 1.14
CA ALA A 345 -11.25 -6.47 1.56
C ALA A 345 -12.55 -5.74 1.92
N GLY A 346 -12.46 -4.66 2.67
CA GLY A 346 -13.60 -3.93 3.21
C GLY A 346 -14.28 -4.61 4.38
N PRO A 347 -15.31 -3.99 4.96
CA PRO A 347 -15.98 -4.53 6.11
C PRO A 347 -16.70 -5.82 5.77
N LEU A 348 -16.67 -6.74 6.70
CA LEU A 348 -17.23 -8.09 6.54
C LEU A 348 -18.72 -8.09 6.21
N SER A 349 -19.45 -7.06 6.63
CA SER A 349 -20.86 -6.85 6.26
C SER A 349 -21.07 -6.65 4.77
N ARG A 350 -20.05 -6.16 4.05
CA ARG A 350 -20.08 -5.89 2.60
C ARG A 350 -19.45 -7.01 1.74
N LEU A 351 -19.11 -8.15 2.34
CA LEU A 351 -18.51 -9.29 1.64
C LEU A 351 -19.22 -9.71 0.35
N PRO A 352 -20.56 -9.79 0.27
CA PRO A 352 -21.25 -10.12 -0.98
C PRO A 352 -21.00 -9.08 -2.08
N GLN A 353 -20.88 -7.80 -1.72
CA GLN A 353 -20.55 -6.72 -2.64
C GLN A 353 -19.11 -6.83 -3.13
N PHE A 354 -18.15 -7.05 -2.23
CA PHE A 354 -16.76 -7.33 -2.57
C PHE A 354 -16.68 -8.46 -3.60
N LYS A 355 -17.28 -9.60 -3.31
CA LYS A 355 -17.30 -10.74 -4.22
C LYS A 355 -17.93 -10.40 -5.57
N LEU A 356 -19.04 -9.69 -5.59
CA LEU A 356 -19.73 -9.31 -6.83
C LEU A 356 -18.84 -8.43 -7.71
N ILE A 357 -18.22 -7.40 -7.13
CA ILE A 357 -17.35 -6.48 -7.85
C ILE A 357 -16.17 -7.24 -8.43
N GLU A 358 -15.46 -8.00 -7.59
CA GLU A 358 -14.26 -8.74 -7.97
C GLU A 358 -14.53 -9.86 -9.00
N THR A 359 -15.75 -10.36 -9.12
CA THR A 359 -16.11 -11.39 -10.09
C THR A 359 -16.76 -10.86 -11.36
N THR A 360 -17.28 -9.63 -11.37
CA THR A 360 -18.07 -9.10 -12.49
C THR A 360 -17.50 -7.84 -13.13
N GLN A 361 -16.82 -7.01 -12.33
CA GLN A 361 -16.16 -5.81 -12.85
C GLN A 361 -14.82 -6.18 -13.46
N PHE A 362 -14.30 -5.30 -14.30
CA PHE A 362 -12.98 -5.48 -14.94
C PHE A 362 -12.77 -6.86 -15.59
N THR A 363 -13.86 -7.50 -16.03
CA THR A 363 -13.85 -8.81 -16.71
C THR A 363 -13.24 -9.95 -15.89
N ASN A 364 -13.34 -9.88 -14.56
CA ASN A 364 -12.76 -10.90 -13.69
C ASN A 364 -11.22 -10.99 -13.78
N ALA A 365 -10.59 -9.90 -14.18
CA ALA A 365 -9.16 -9.80 -14.42
C ALA A 365 -8.44 -9.23 -13.21
N MET A 366 -8.64 -9.82 -12.03
CA MET A 366 -7.88 -9.44 -10.84
C MET A 366 -6.39 -9.58 -11.10
N GLN A 367 -5.61 -8.65 -10.57
CA GLN A 367 -4.14 -8.72 -10.58
C GLN A 367 -3.62 -9.93 -9.79
N GLN A 368 -4.49 -10.65 -9.14
CA GLN A 368 -4.16 -11.69 -8.20
C GLN A 368 -4.01 -13.03 -8.90
N VAL A 369 -2.83 -13.62 -8.73
CA VAL A 369 -2.41 -14.81 -9.46
C VAL A 369 -3.03 -16.09 -8.92
N ARG A 370 -3.26 -16.17 -7.61
CA ARG A 370 -3.52 -17.46 -6.95
C ARG A 370 -4.90 -17.63 -6.34
N TYR A 371 -5.62 -16.54 -6.13
CA TYR A 371 -6.94 -16.59 -5.51
C TYR A 371 -8.00 -16.02 -6.45
N PRO A 372 -8.60 -16.81 -7.32
CA PRO A 372 -9.63 -16.30 -8.20
C PRO A 372 -10.82 -15.78 -7.40
N PRO A 373 -11.44 -14.66 -7.81
CA PRO A 373 -12.57 -14.04 -7.12
C PRO A 373 -13.73 -14.98 -6.86
N THR A 374 -13.91 -15.97 -7.74
CA THR A 374 -14.93 -17.02 -7.60
C THR A 374 -14.77 -17.83 -6.32
N ARG A 375 -13.56 -17.87 -5.75
CA ARG A 375 -13.25 -18.61 -4.51
C ARG A 375 -13.50 -17.80 -3.24
N VAL A 376 -13.75 -16.50 -3.35
CA VAL A 376 -14.17 -15.68 -2.20
C VAL A 376 -15.41 -16.31 -1.56
N ALA A 377 -15.43 -16.36 -0.24
CA ALA A 377 -16.56 -16.89 0.51
C ALA A 377 -17.87 -16.14 0.21
N TYR A 378 -19.00 -16.80 0.37
CA TYR A 378 -20.32 -16.17 0.14
C TYR A 378 -20.90 -15.52 1.39
N THR A 379 -20.40 -15.90 2.56
CA THR A 379 -20.94 -15.39 3.83
C THR A 379 -19.80 -14.95 4.75
N PRO A 380 -20.04 -13.96 5.63
CA PRO A 380 -19.09 -13.53 6.65
C PRO A 380 -18.55 -14.67 7.51
N THR A 381 -19.41 -15.58 7.94
CA THR A 381 -19.02 -16.74 8.75
C THR A 381 -18.04 -17.63 8.00
N LEU A 382 -18.32 -17.94 6.73
CA LEU A 382 -17.43 -18.77 5.92
C LEU A 382 -16.12 -18.05 5.61
N ALA A 383 -16.16 -16.73 5.39
CA ALA A 383 -14.95 -15.93 5.18
C ALA A 383 -14.03 -16.02 6.39
N LYS A 384 -14.55 -15.78 7.59
CA LYS A 384 -13.78 -15.91 8.84
C LYS A 384 -13.19 -17.31 9.04
N LEU A 385 -13.94 -18.37 8.72
CA LEU A 385 -13.46 -19.75 8.83
C LEU A 385 -12.32 -20.08 7.85
N ARG A 386 -12.19 -19.31 6.77
CA ARG A 386 -11.13 -19.48 5.77
C ARG A 386 -9.88 -18.66 6.05
N LEU A 387 -9.92 -17.76 7.02
CA LEU A 387 -8.74 -16.98 7.39
C LEU A 387 -7.68 -17.90 7.98
N PHE A 388 -6.44 -17.71 7.53
CA PHE A 388 -5.30 -18.29 8.22
C PHE A 388 -5.08 -17.53 9.53
N SER A 389 -5.17 -18.23 10.65
CA SER A 389 -5.10 -17.61 11.97
C SER A 389 -3.85 -18.07 12.71
N LEU A 390 -2.88 -17.17 12.87
CA LEU A 390 -1.80 -17.37 13.83
C LEU A 390 -2.39 -17.36 15.25
N PRO A 391 -1.88 -18.19 16.18
CA PRO A 391 -2.30 -18.13 17.58
C PRO A 391 -2.21 -16.71 18.13
N GLY A 392 -3.32 -16.19 18.64
CA GLY A 392 -3.42 -14.82 19.15
C GLY A 392 -3.81 -13.78 18.10
N SER A 393 -4.00 -14.16 16.84
CA SER A 393 -4.50 -13.22 15.83
C SER A 393 -5.99 -12.91 15.98
N LEU A 394 -6.37 -11.69 15.60
CA LEU A 394 -7.74 -11.20 15.63
C LEU A 394 -8.08 -10.50 14.31
N TYR A 395 -9.14 -10.94 13.65
CA TYR A 395 -9.67 -10.18 12.51
C TYR A 395 -10.32 -8.87 13.00
N VAL A 396 -10.02 -7.78 12.30
CA VAL A 396 -10.59 -6.45 12.56
C VAL A 396 -11.11 -5.89 11.25
N ASP A 397 -12.35 -5.39 11.24
CA ASP A 397 -12.92 -4.63 10.13
C ASP A 397 -12.19 -3.28 9.98
N PRO A 398 -12.08 -2.73 8.75
CA PRO A 398 -11.53 -1.39 8.53
C PRO A 398 -12.37 -0.33 9.23
N GLU A 399 -11.72 0.77 9.61
CA GLU A 399 -12.38 1.93 10.20
C GLU A 399 -13.15 2.76 9.18
N PHE A 400 -12.71 2.73 7.92
CA PHE A 400 -13.41 3.35 6.81
C PHE A 400 -13.05 2.65 5.49
N SER A 401 -14.01 2.60 4.55
CA SER A 401 -13.76 2.01 3.25
C SER A 401 -14.42 2.81 2.12
N TRP A 402 -13.87 2.70 0.93
CA TRP A 402 -14.49 3.12 -0.33
C TRP A 402 -14.85 1.87 -1.12
N LYS A 403 -16.10 1.77 -1.55
CA LYS A 403 -16.61 0.60 -2.29
C LYS A 403 -15.81 0.27 -3.54
N TYR A 404 -15.37 1.28 -4.28
CA TYR A 404 -14.45 1.14 -5.40
C TYR A 404 -13.13 1.81 -5.09
N GLU A 405 -12.07 1.30 -5.70
CA GLU A 405 -10.68 1.74 -5.51
C GLU A 405 -10.51 3.26 -5.69
N ILE A 406 -9.89 3.93 -4.73
CA ILE A 406 -9.51 5.35 -4.78
C ILE A 406 -8.00 5.60 -4.68
N GLY A 407 -7.20 4.56 -4.46
CA GLY A 407 -5.75 4.66 -4.28
C GLY A 407 -5.35 5.44 -3.03
N PRO A 408 -5.77 5.04 -1.82
CA PRO A 408 -5.30 5.69 -0.59
C PRO A 408 -3.77 5.64 -0.51
N ALA A 409 -3.17 6.72 -0.05
CA ALA A 409 -1.72 6.88 -0.08
C ALA A 409 -1.19 7.49 1.23
N GLY A 410 -0.23 8.41 1.17
CA GLY A 410 0.41 8.99 2.33
C GLY A 410 -0.56 9.55 3.36
N THR A 411 -0.25 9.40 4.65
CA THR A 411 -1.12 9.86 5.74
C THR A 411 -0.31 10.46 6.89
N ALA A 412 -0.92 11.44 7.57
CA ALA A 412 -0.35 12.11 8.74
C ALA A 412 -1.45 12.59 9.70
N PHE A 413 -1.14 12.65 10.98
CA PHE A 413 -1.91 13.41 11.95
C PHE A 413 -1.43 14.86 12.00
N VAL A 414 -2.36 15.78 12.26
CA VAL A 414 -2.06 17.18 12.53
C VAL A 414 -1.94 17.37 14.03
N GLU A 415 -0.83 17.95 14.47
CA GLU A 415 -0.58 18.28 15.87
C GLU A 415 -0.48 19.80 16.07
N GLY A 416 -0.91 20.26 17.24
CA GLY A 416 -0.84 21.66 17.60
C GLY A 416 -1.83 22.56 16.86
N ASN A 417 -1.60 23.85 16.87
CA ASN A 417 -2.58 24.85 16.42
C ASN A 417 -2.09 25.71 15.24
N ALA A 418 -1.01 25.33 14.58
CA ALA A 418 -0.46 26.15 13.48
C ALA A 418 -1.42 26.27 12.30
N LEU A 419 -2.19 25.21 12.02
CA LEU A 419 -3.27 25.26 11.02
C LEU A 419 -4.58 25.79 11.61
N GLY A 420 -4.75 25.78 12.93
CA GLY A 420 -5.97 26.07 13.68
C GLY A 420 -6.33 24.92 14.62
N SER A 421 -6.95 25.24 15.76
CA SER A 421 -7.33 24.24 16.78
C SER A 421 -8.32 23.20 16.24
N GLU A 422 -9.11 23.54 15.24
CA GLU A 422 -10.09 22.67 14.56
C GLU A 422 -9.46 21.53 13.74
N TYR A 423 -8.16 21.64 13.45
CA TYR A 423 -7.41 20.60 12.73
C TYR A 423 -6.58 19.71 13.66
N ASN A 424 -6.35 20.16 14.90
CA ASN A 424 -5.54 19.40 15.85
C ASN A 424 -6.13 18.01 16.11
N GLY A 425 -5.31 16.98 15.99
CA GLY A 425 -5.70 15.59 16.18
C GLY A 425 -6.51 14.98 15.02
N THR A 426 -6.66 15.67 13.88
CA THR A 426 -7.29 15.09 12.70
C THR A 426 -6.28 14.27 11.89
N LEU A 427 -6.76 13.19 11.26
CA LEU A 427 -5.99 12.37 10.34
C LEU A 427 -6.21 12.88 8.91
N TRP A 428 -5.10 13.13 8.20
CA TRP A 428 -5.11 13.52 6.80
C TRP A 428 -4.57 12.38 5.94
N MET A 429 -5.20 12.16 4.80
CA MET A 429 -4.86 11.09 3.86
C MET A 429 -4.86 11.64 2.44
N GLY A 430 -3.82 11.31 1.69
CA GLY A 430 -3.78 11.51 0.27
C GLY A 430 -4.37 10.33 -0.51
N SER A 431 -4.69 10.56 -1.77
CA SER A 431 -5.09 9.50 -2.69
C SER A 431 -4.25 9.52 -3.95
N SER A 432 -4.36 8.47 -4.75
CA SER A 432 -3.67 8.39 -6.03
C SER A 432 -4.48 9.11 -7.12
N ARG A 433 -3.75 9.62 -8.11
CA ARG A 433 -4.28 10.03 -9.41
C ARG A 433 -4.00 8.91 -10.41
N GLY A 434 -5.02 8.36 -11.03
CA GLY A 434 -4.84 7.35 -12.07
C GLY A 434 -3.99 7.88 -13.21
N PHE A 435 -3.05 7.09 -13.69
CA PHE A 435 -2.12 7.46 -14.77
C PHE A 435 -2.82 7.81 -16.11
N ALA A 436 -4.10 7.48 -16.25
CA ALA A 436 -4.88 7.69 -17.46
C ALA A 436 -6.04 8.70 -17.30
N GLN A 437 -6.14 9.42 -16.19
CA GLN A 437 -7.31 10.27 -15.96
C GLN A 437 -7.14 11.66 -16.54
N VAL A 438 -7.84 11.88 -17.65
CA VAL A 438 -8.27 13.20 -18.08
C VAL A 438 -9.60 13.49 -17.35
N GLY A 439 -9.59 14.40 -16.37
CA GLY A 439 -10.80 14.91 -15.74
C GLY A 439 -11.40 14.13 -14.58
N GLY A 440 -10.65 13.26 -13.88
CA GLY A 440 -11.12 12.59 -12.65
C GLY A 440 -10.76 13.35 -11.37
N ASN A 441 -11.45 13.04 -10.26
CA ASN A 441 -11.17 13.59 -8.92
C ASN A 441 -9.86 13.08 -8.28
N GLY A 442 -9.01 12.41 -9.03
CA GLY A 442 -7.77 11.81 -8.55
C GLY A 442 -6.79 12.81 -7.97
N GLY A 443 -6.05 12.38 -6.94
CA GLY A 443 -5.12 13.24 -6.22
C GLY A 443 -5.82 14.12 -5.19
N SER A 444 -6.82 13.59 -4.53
CA SER A 444 -7.55 14.25 -3.45
C SER A 444 -6.83 14.12 -2.12
N LEU A 445 -7.06 15.11 -1.25
CA LEU A 445 -6.77 15.01 0.17
C LEU A 445 -8.08 14.84 0.94
N TYR A 446 -8.09 13.92 1.88
CA TYR A 446 -9.18 13.65 2.79
C TYR A 446 -8.77 13.97 4.22
N ARG A 447 -9.72 14.44 5.03
CA ARG A 447 -9.53 14.70 6.46
C ARG A 447 -10.56 13.93 7.25
N PHE A 448 -10.10 13.18 8.25
CA PHE A 448 -10.93 12.44 9.17
C PHE A 448 -10.84 13.03 10.57
N HIS A 449 -11.99 13.25 11.19
CA HIS A 449 -12.08 13.41 12.62
C HIS A 449 -12.12 12.04 13.29
N LEU A 450 -11.59 11.93 14.49
CA LEU A 450 -11.71 10.73 15.30
C LEU A 450 -12.73 10.94 16.43
N THR A 451 -13.36 9.86 16.85
CA THR A 451 -14.21 9.83 18.05
C THR A 451 -13.42 10.27 19.29
N PRO A 452 -14.08 10.73 20.38
CA PRO A 452 -13.37 11.22 21.58
C PRO A 452 -12.42 10.20 22.22
N ASP A 453 -12.71 8.89 22.08
CA ASP A 453 -11.83 7.80 22.53
C ASP A 453 -10.66 7.54 21.60
N ARG A 454 -10.60 8.21 20.44
CA ARG A 454 -9.55 8.09 19.42
C ARG A 454 -9.44 6.70 18.76
N LEU A 455 -10.48 5.88 18.90
CA LEU A 455 -10.47 4.52 18.40
C LEU A 455 -11.17 4.35 17.04
N HIS A 456 -11.99 5.33 16.65
CA HIS A 456 -12.81 5.26 15.44
C HIS A 456 -12.78 6.57 14.66
N VAL A 457 -13.05 6.47 13.35
CA VAL A 457 -13.38 7.66 12.56
C VAL A 457 -14.76 8.18 12.96
N ASP A 458 -14.86 9.52 13.08
CA ASP A 458 -16.15 10.20 13.30
C ASP A 458 -16.68 10.70 11.96
N VAL A 459 -17.70 10.03 11.47
CA VAL A 459 -18.41 10.36 10.22
C VAL A 459 -19.85 10.86 10.51
N SER A 460 -20.16 11.20 11.75
CA SER A 460 -21.50 11.61 12.19
C SER A 460 -22.04 12.85 11.47
N ALA A 461 -21.16 13.66 10.88
CA ALA A 461 -21.53 14.83 10.10
C ALA A 461 -22.19 14.49 8.74
N ASP A 462 -22.02 13.26 8.24
CA ASP A 462 -22.62 12.81 6.98
C ASP A 462 -23.38 11.49 7.18
N PRO A 463 -24.72 11.53 7.22
CA PRO A 463 -25.52 10.32 7.43
C PRO A 463 -25.33 9.23 6.36
N ARG A 464 -24.85 9.57 5.15
CA ARG A 464 -24.57 8.59 4.09
C ARG A 464 -23.44 7.65 4.49
N LEU A 465 -22.53 8.13 5.33
CA LEU A 465 -21.34 7.41 5.79
C LEU A 465 -21.55 6.65 7.10
N ALA A 466 -22.81 6.52 7.57
CA ALA A 466 -23.10 5.94 8.89
C ALA A 466 -22.56 4.51 9.07
N ASP A 467 -22.42 3.75 8.01
CA ASP A 467 -21.83 2.40 8.02
C ASP A 467 -20.31 2.40 7.73
N LYS A 468 -19.68 3.59 7.68
CA LYS A 468 -18.26 3.80 7.42
C LYS A 468 -17.79 3.30 6.03
N VAL A 469 -18.71 3.30 5.07
CA VAL A 469 -18.42 3.00 3.68
C VAL A 469 -18.91 4.13 2.79
N ALA A 470 -18.04 4.68 1.95
CA ALA A 470 -18.45 5.53 0.86
C ALA A 470 -18.87 4.64 -0.32
N ASP A 471 -20.15 4.66 -0.68
CA ASP A 471 -20.70 3.96 -1.85
C ASP A 471 -20.40 4.77 -3.14
N ASN A 472 -19.10 5.02 -3.37
CA ASN A 472 -18.62 5.76 -4.52
C ASN A 472 -19.01 5.09 -5.85
N LEU A 473 -18.96 5.86 -6.95
CA LEU A 473 -19.43 5.38 -8.23
C LEU A 473 -18.36 4.54 -8.93
N PHE A 474 -18.82 3.48 -9.60
CA PHE A 474 -17.96 2.76 -10.51
C PHE A 474 -17.52 3.66 -11.66
N ARG A 475 -16.21 3.74 -11.86
CA ARG A 475 -15.58 4.39 -13.02
C ARG A 475 -14.58 3.43 -13.63
N ALA A 476 -14.61 3.28 -14.95
CA ALA A 476 -13.62 2.47 -15.67
C ALA A 476 -12.19 2.95 -15.42
N THR A 477 -12.03 4.20 -15.05
CA THR A 477 -10.76 4.83 -14.70
C THR A 477 -10.43 4.76 -13.21
N LYS A 478 -11.31 4.17 -12.37
CA LYS A 478 -11.17 4.16 -10.88
C LYS A 478 -11.16 5.58 -10.26
N PHE A 479 -10.83 5.69 -8.98
CA PHE A 479 -10.55 6.94 -8.23
C PHE A 479 -11.72 7.95 -8.16
N ASP A 480 -12.96 7.48 -8.12
CA ASP A 480 -14.13 8.32 -7.89
C ASP A 480 -14.35 8.56 -6.40
N GLY A 481 -14.48 9.82 -6.00
CA GLY A 481 -14.64 10.25 -4.60
C GLY A 481 -16.10 10.53 -4.19
N THR A 482 -17.10 10.09 -4.98
CA THR A 482 -18.52 10.28 -4.64
C THR A 482 -18.83 9.69 -3.25
N GLU A 483 -19.73 10.32 -2.52
CA GLU A 483 -20.08 10.07 -1.12
C GLU A 483 -19.00 10.41 -0.08
N SER A 484 -17.77 10.64 -0.49
CA SER A 484 -16.71 11.10 0.43
C SER A 484 -16.39 12.59 0.30
N GLU A 485 -17.26 13.38 -0.35
CA GLU A 485 -17.07 14.81 -0.57
C GLU A 485 -16.94 15.60 0.74
N THR A 486 -17.67 15.17 1.79
CA THR A 486 -17.61 15.80 3.12
C THR A 486 -16.29 15.58 3.86
N LEU A 487 -15.55 14.56 3.46
CA LEU A 487 -14.21 14.26 3.96
C LEU A 487 -13.13 14.92 3.11
N GLN A 488 -13.44 15.30 1.87
CA GLN A 488 -12.47 15.86 0.94
C GLN A 488 -12.11 17.29 1.33
N ILE A 489 -10.83 17.55 1.52
CA ILE A 489 -10.31 18.87 1.91
C ILE A 489 -9.43 19.50 0.83
N GLY A 490 -9.05 18.73 -0.19
CA GLY A 490 -8.24 19.25 -1.29
C GLY A 490 -8.31 18.39 -2.54
N THR A 491 -7.99 18.99 -3.69
CA THR A 491 -7.98 18.36 -5.01
C THR A 491 -6.77 18.79 -5.83
N GLY A 492 -6.41 17.98 -6.83
CA GLY A 492 -5.33 18.32 -7.76
C GLY A 492 -3.92 18.15 -7.20
N PHE A 493 -3.74 17.29 -6.19
CA PHE A 493 -2.43 17.02 -5.56
C PHE A 493 -1.63 15.91 -6.26
N GLY A 494 -2.15 15.32 -7.33
CA GLY A 494 -1.52 14.17 -7.96
C GLY A 494 -1.54 12.92 -7.07
N THR A 495 -0.63 11.99 -7.29
CA THR A 495 -0.42 10.84 -6.39
C THR A 495 0.46 11.27 -5.23
N THR A 496 -0.04 11.13 -4.00
CA THR A 496 0.55 11.69 -2.79
C THR A 496 1.13 10.59 -1.89
N PRO A 497 2.36 10.09 -2.15
CA PRO A 497 2.94 8.99 -1.39
C PRO A 497 3.29 9.36 0.06
N ASP A 498 3.46 10.64 0.38
CA ASP A 498 3.82 11.06 1.73
C ASP A 498 3.18 12.40 2.10
N ILE A 499 2.72 12.48 3.34
CA ILE A 499 2.29 13.70 4.00
C ILE A 499 3.05 13.78 5.33
N GLN A 500 3.67 14.92 5.59
CA GLN A 500 4.41 15.16 6.83
C GLN A 500 4.02 16.52 7.43
N GLN A 501 3.90 16.58 8.75
CA GLN A 501 3.85 17.85 9.43
C GLN A 501 5.27 18.36 9.65
N GLY A 502 5.54 19.58 9.20
CA GLY A 502 6.84 20.23 9.39
C GLY A 502 7.03 20.81 10.80
N PRO A 503 8.26 21.16 11.17
CA PRO A 503 8.55 21.79 12.46
C PRO A 503 7.86 23.15 12.65
N ASP A 504 7.39 23.78 11.57
CA ASP A 504 6.58 25.00 11.58
C ASP A 504 5.08 24.73 11.82
N GLY A 505 4.70 23.45 12.01
CA GLY A 505 3.34 23.01 12.21
C GLY A 505 2.46 22.98 10.96
N ASN A 506 2.98 23.35 9.80
CA ASN A 506 2.28 23.23 8.52
C ASN A 506 2.36 21.80 7.99
N LEU A 507 1.43 21.43 7.08
CA LEU A 507 1.49 20.16 6.38
C LEU A 507 2.25 20.29 5.05
N TYR A 508 3.06 19.29 4.77
CA TYR A 508 3.80 19.16 3.53
C TYR A 508 3.33 17.90 2.80
N VAL A 509 2.89 18.08 1.56
CA VAL A 509 2.35 17.03 0.70
C VAL A 509 3.31 16.79 -0.44
N VAL A 510 3.81 15.57 -0.55
CA VAL A 510 4.68 15.15 -1.65
C VAL A 510 3.81 14.61 -2.77
N SER A 511 4.03 15.07 -4.00
CA SER A 511 3.36 14.56 -5.20
C SER A 511 4.37 13.92 -6.14
N VAL A 512 4.28 12.59 -6.28
CA VAL A 512 5.18 11.84 -7.17
C VAL A 512 4.86 12.08 -8.64
N THR A 513 3.60 12.29 -8.99
CA THR A 513 3.17 12.53 -10.37
C THR A 513 3.41 13.96 -10.83
N ASP A 514 3.34 14.92 -9.92
CA ASP A 514 3.52 16.33 -10.25
C ASP A 514 4.99 16.77 -10.09
N ASN A 515 5.86 15.89 -9.58
CA ASN A 515 7.24 16.20 -9.20
C ASN A 515 7.33 17.41 -8.26
N ALA A 516 6.43 17.48 -7.29
CA ALA A 516 6.22 18.66 -6.48
C ALA A 516 6.16 18.36 -4.97
N ILE A 517 6.45 19.39 -4.19
CA ILE A 517 6.15 19.46 -2.77
C ILE A 517 5.26 20.67 -2.55
N TYR A 518 4.10 20.44 -1.95
CA TYR A 518 3.15 21.46 -1.57
C TYR A 518 3.18 21.69 -0.06
N ARG A 519 2.96 22.94 0.36
CA ARG A 519 2.77 23.29 1.76
C ARG A 519 1.36 23.80 1.98
N ILE A 520 0.66 23.21 2.95
CA ILE A 520 -0.65 23.66 3.42
C ILE A 520 -0.46 24.42 4.71
N SER A 521 -0.96 25.64 4.77
CA SER A 521 -0.85 26.54 5.92
C SER A 521 -2.17 27.24 6.17
N ARG A 522 -2.33 27.82 7.37
CA ARG A 522 -3.46 28.71 7.66
C ARG A 522 -3.35 29.99 6.83
N LYS A 523 -4.50 30.48 6.32
CA LYS A 523 -4.55 31.82 5.74
C LYS A 523 -4.31 32.88 6.83
N PRO A 524 -3.66 33.99 6.47
CA PRO A 524 -3.44 35.11 7.38
C PRO A 524 -4.73 35.67 8.00
#